data_7d1228d11c901a7220c5cfbe990a9739
#
_entry.id   7d1228d11c901a7220c5cfbe990a9739
#
_cell.length_a   1.000
_cell.length_b   1.000
_cell.length_c   1.000
_cell.angle_alpha   90.00
_cell.angle_beta   90.00
_cell.angle_gamma   90.00
#
_symmetry.space_group_name_H-M   'P 1'
#
loop_
_entity.id
_entity.type
_entity.pdbx_description
1 polymer ?
#
loop_
_entity_poly.entity_id
_entity_poly.type
_entity_poly.pdbx_seq_one_letter_code
_entity_poly.pdbx_strand_id
1 'polypeptide(L)'
;MTDQMLILDEKPPARFLIAGWRRQWSDGGGISGGLIRYLIAKLGAKKIGELGPGISNTCYPFQVAGTHDTFRPRVAFEEGLPTKAMHRENYFYDAGNGLILFRGEEPWFRIDAFGKAFFQAITELGIKQTVAVEGVNGPVPPDMERRITCVYSQPGMKQELERFGVQFSSYGSEGRRGPTIAMALVTMAHYEY
;
A
#
# COMPACT_ATOMS: atom_id res chain seq x y z
N MET A 1 23.40 2.81 10.16
CA MET A 1 22.16 2.89 9.38
C MET A 1 21.04 3.00 10.37
N THR A 2 20.16 3.99 10.24
CA THR A 2 19.04 4.19 11.16
C THR A 2 17.99 3.10 10.91
N ASP A 3 17.67 2.31 11.96
CA ASP A 3 16.59 1.31 11.94
C ASP A 3 15.20 1.96 12.01
N GLN A 4 15.10 3.22 11.63
CA GLN A 4 13.86 3.97 11.68
C GLN A 4 12.82 3.36 10.74
N MET A 5 11.69 2.95 11.30
CA MET A 5 10.63 2.25 10.58
C MET A 5 9.64 3.21 9.93
N LEU A 6 9.43 4.38 10.53
CA LEU A 6 8.49 5.41 10.10
C LEU A 6 9.11 6.79 10.26
N ILE A 7 8.92 7.65 9.27
CA ILE A 7 9.28 9.06 9.29
C ILE A 7 8.03 9.85 8.94
N LEU A 8 7.56 10.70 9.83
CA LEU A 8 6.48 11.65 9.57
C LEU A 8 7.03 13.07 9.77
N ASP A 9 7.09 13.81 8.67
CA ASP A 9 7.53 15.21 8.65
C ASP A 9 6.42 16.13 9.17
N GLU A 10 5.15 15.76 8.87
CA GLU A 10 3.94 16.47 9.28
C GLU A 10 2.87 15.49 9.76
N LYS A 11 2.01 15.92 10.68
CA LYS A 11 0.88 15.14 11.21
C LYS A 11 -0.42 15.93 11.11
N PRO A 12 -0.97 16.12 9.90
CA PRO A 12 -2.23 16.81 9.73
C PRO A 12 -3.37 16.02 10.40
N PRO A 13 -4.45 16.68 10.86
CA PRO A 13 -5.64 16.00 11.34
C PRO A 13 -6.21 15.12 10.22
N ALA A 14 -6.24 13.80 10.44
CA ALA A 14 -6.72 12.86 9.44
C ALA A 14 -7.75 11.89 10.02
N ARG A 15 -8.62 11.38 9.15
CA ARG A 15 -9.64 10.39 9.49
C ARG A 15 -9.63 9.20 8.55
N PHE A 16 -9.27 9.43 7.30
CA PHE A 16 -9.34 8.44 6.23
C PHE A 16 -7.97 8.23 5.60
N LEU A 17 -7.70 6.98 5.20
CA LEU A 17 -6.53 6.64 4.41
C LEU A 17 -6.96 5.78 3.23
N ILE A 18 -6.50 6.13 2.02
CA ILE A 18 -6.59 5.27 0.85
C ILE A 18 -5.18 4.80 0.51
N ALA A 19 -4.98 3.48 0.50
CA ALA A 19 -3.70 2.85 0.23
C ALA A 19 -3.70 2.12 -1.11
N GLY A 20 -2.58 2.18 -1.81
CA GLY A 20 -2.32 1.41 -3.02
C GLY A 20 -0.85 1.14 -3.20
N TRP A 21 -0.57 -0.01 -3.80
CA TRP A 21 0.78 -0.48 -4.06
C TRP A 21 1.00 -0.62 -5.55
N ARG A 22 2.17 -0.26 -5.99
CA ARG A 22 2.58 -0.45 -7.36
C ARG A 22 3.44 -1.69 -7.49
N ARG A 23 3.42 -2.27 -8.66
CA ARG A 23 4.18 -3.47 -9.05
C ARG A 23 3.75 -4.68 -8.24
N GLN A 24 3.80 -5.86 -8.83
CA GLN A 24 3.44 -7.11 -8.19
C GLN A 24 1.98 -7.54 -8.40
N TRP A 25 1.55 -8.44 -7.56
CA TRP A 25 0.25 -9.11 -7.63
C TRP A 25 -0.93 -8.19 -7.35
N SER A 26 -0.71 -7.18 -6.52
CA SER A 26 -1.75 -6.24 -6.08
C SER A 26 -2.06 -5.13 -7.08
N ASP A 27 -1.29 -5.02 -8.16
CA ASP A 27 -1.41 -3.91 -9.12
C ASP A 27 -1.78 -4.39 -10.53
N GLY A 28 -2.59 -5.43 -10.63
CA GLY A 28 -3.11 -5.92 -11.91
C GLY A 28 -3.78 -4.81 -12.70
N GLY A 29 -3.37 -4.64 -13.97
CA GLY A 29 -3.82 -3.52 -14.80
C GLY A 29 -3.35 -2.13 -14.37
N GLY A 30 -2.44 -2.05 -13.39
CA GLY A 30 -1.98 -0.77 -12.83
C GLY A 30 -3.05 -0.02 -12.02
N ILE A 31 -4.08 -0.72 -11.55
CA ILE A 31 -5.24 -0.11 -10.86
C ILE A 31 -4.83 0.48 -9.52
N SER A 32 -4.11 -0.27 -8.70
CA SER A 32 -3.75 0.13 -7.34
C SER A 32 -2.80 1.35 -7.34
N GLY A 33 -1.63 1.19 -7.92
CA GLY A 33 -0.64 2.29 -8.01
C GLY A 33 -1.11 3.45 -8.89
N GLY A 34 -1.91 3.16 -9.94
CA GLY A 34 -2.48 4.14 -10.84
C GLY A 34 -3.51 5.04 -10.17
N LEU A 35 -4.42 4.47 -9.37
CA LEU A 35 -5.42 5.23 -8.62
C LEU A 35 -4.74 6.22 -7.66
N ILE A 36 -3.79 5.75 -6.85
CA ILE A 36 -3.14 6.64 -5.88
C ILE A 36 -2.36 7.75 -6.59
N ARG A 37 -1.65 7.44 -7.66
CA ARG A 37 -0.96 8.46 -8.46
C ARG A 37 -1.93 9.49 -9.03
N TYR A 38 -3.09 9.05 -9.54
CA TYR A 38 -4.12 9.95 -10.05
C TYR A 38 -4.66 10.86 -8.94
N LEU A 39 -4.99 10.31 -7.77
CA LEU A 39 -5.51 11.09 -6.63
C LEU A 39 -4.48 12.09 -6.12
N ILE A 40 -3.21 11.72 -6.00
CA ILE A 40 -2.13 12.65 -5.61
C ILE A 40 -2.09 13.86 -6.56
N ALA A 41 -2.09 13.61 -7.86
CA ALA A 41 -2.04 14.66 -8.87
C ALA A 41 -3.33 15.51 -8.88
N LYS A 42 -4.48 14.86 -8.84
CA LYS A 42 -5.79 15.52 -8.93
C LYS A 42 -6.11 16.39 -7.72
N LEU A 43 -5.70 15.97 -6.53
CA LEU A 43 -5.96 16.67 -5.27
C LEU A 43 -4.80 17.59 -4.85
N GLY A 44 -3.70 17.60 -5.59
CA GLY A 44 -2.51 18.37 -5.23
C GLY A 44 -1.89 17.92 -3.90
N ALA A 45 -1.97 16.61 -3.60
CA ALA A 45 -1.57 16.07 -2.31
C ALA A 45 -0.06 16.25 -2.04
N LYS A 46 0.29 16.63 -0.81
CA LYS A 46 1.66 16.91 -0.39
C LYS A 46 2.24 15.73 0.37
N LYS A 47 3.48 15.35 0.08
CA LYS A 47 4.20 14.33 0.88
C LYS A 47 4.35 14.85 2.32
N ILE A 48 3.99 13.99 3.28
CA ILE A 48 4.08 14.26 4.73
C ILE A 48 4.94 13.24 5.48
N GLY A 49 5.40 12.21 4.81
CA GLY A 49 6.24 11.19 5.44
C GLY A 49 6.42 9.95 4.59
N GLU A 50 7.09 8.97 5.18
CA GLU A 50 7.40 7.70 4.51
C GLU A 50 7.64 6.55 5.49
N LEU A 51 7.50 5.32 5.02
CA LEU A 51 8.09 4.18 5.70
C LEU A 51 9.61 4.29 5.59
N GLY A 52 10.28 4.30 6.73
CA GLY A 52 11.69 4.64 6.84
C GLY A 52 12.65 3.58 6.30
N PRO A 53 13.96 3.83 6.43
CA PRO A 53 15.01 2.92 5.93
C PRO A 53 14.94 1.51 6.53
N GLY A 54 14.46 1.36 7.76
CA GLY A 54 14.26 0.05 8.40
C GLY A 54 13.30 -0.86 7.63
N ILE A 55 12.33 -0.27 6.92
CA ILE A 55 11.42 -0.97 6.01
C ILE A 55 12.00 -1.00 4.60
N SER A 56 12.36 0.16 4.06
CA SER A 56 12.78 0.32 2.66
C SER A 56 14.00 -0.50 2.29
N ASN A 57 14.90 -0.77 3.25
CA ASN A 57 16.13 -1.54 3.01
C ASN A 57 15.99 -3.04 3.33
N THR A 58 14.94 -3.47 4.03
CA THR A 58 14.85 -4.84 4.53
C THR A 58 13.66 -5.65 4.01
N CYS A 59 12.64 -4.98 3.49
CA CYS A 59 11.43 -5.64 3.00
C CYS A 59 11.47 -5.97 1.50
N TYR A 60 12.56 -5.64 0.81
CA TYR A 60 12.65 -5.79 -0.65
C TYR A 60 13.99 -6.38 -1.08
N PRO A 61 14.03 -7.22 -2.14
CA PRO A 61 15.28 -7.64 -2.76
C PRO A 61 15.92 -6.48 -3.53
N PHE A 62 17.24 -6.47 -3.63
CA PHE A 62 17.93 -5.52 -4.50
C PHE A 62 17.63 -5.79 -5.98
N GLN A 63 17.65 -7.06 -6.36
CA GLN A 63 17.38 -7.54 -7.71
C GLN A 63 16.56 -8.81 -7.66
N VAL A 64 15.63 -8.95 -8.58
CA VAL A 64 14.85 -10.17 -8.80
C VAL A 64 15.33 -10.82 -10.10
N ALA A 65 15.68 -12.09 -10.04
CA ALA A 65 16.15 -12.84 -11.22
C ALA A 65 15.09 -12.82 -12.34
N GLY A 66 15.51 -12.57 -13.55
CA GLY A 66 14.63 -12.50 -14.72
C GLY A 66 13.79 -11.22 -14.83
N THR A 67 14.01 -10.22 -13.95
CA THR A 67 13.32 -8.93 -14.02
C THR A 67 14.26 -7.82 -14.54
N HIS A 68 13.61 -6.74 -15.01
CA HIS A 68 14.33 -5.52 -15.38
C HIS A 68 14.75 -4.70 -14.17
N ASP A 69 15.61 -3.72 -14.39
CA ASP A 69 16.12 -2.76 -13.38
C ASP A 69 15.02 -1.96 -12.67
N THR A 70 13.80 -1.99 -13.20
CA THR A 70 12.66 -1.30 -12.61
C THR A 70 12.35 -1.72 -11.17
N PHE A 71 12.83 -2.90 -10.72
CA PHE A 71 12.68 -3.37 -9.35
C PHE A 71 13.80 -2.94 -8.41
N ARG A 72 14.89 -2.41 -8.95
CA ARG A 72 15.98 -1.87 -8.13
C ARG A 72 15.58 -0.59 -7.40
N PRO A 73 16.16 -0.33 -6.22
CA PRO A 73 15.98 0.96 -5.55
C PRO A 73 16.51 2.09 -6.44
N ARG A 74 15.91 3.25 -6.31
CA ARG A 74 16.35 4.43 -7.07
C ARG A 74 17.60 5.03 -6.46
N VAL A 75 18.49 5.51 -7.33
CA VAL A 75 19.69 6.27 -6.99
C VAL A 75 19.75 7.51 -7.87
N ALA A 76 20.47 8.51 -7.44
CA ALA A 76 20.81 9.68 -8.25
C ALA A 76 22.27 10.07 -8.04
N PHE A 77 22.91 10.50 -9.11
CA PHE A 77 24.30 10.96 -9.12
C PHE A 77 24.35 12.31 -9.84
N GLU A 78 25.23 13.18 -9.38
CA GLU A 78 25.60 14.43 -10.03
C GLU A 78 27.13 14.50 -10.07
N GLU A 79 27.69 14.71 -11.24
CA GLU A 79 29.14 14.69 -11.48
C GLU A 79 29.89 13.48 -10.87
N GLY A 80 29.20 12.31 -10.85
CA GLY A 80 29.75 11.07 -10.30
C GLY A 80 29.60 10.88 -8.80
N LEU A 81 29.05 11.86 -8.07
CA LEU A 81 28.80 11.76 -6.65
C LEU A 81 27.31 11.41 -6.37
N PRO A 82 27.02 10.49 -5.41
CA PRO A 82 25.65 10.20 -5.02
C PRO A 82 24.98 11.43 -4.40
N THR A 83 23.83 11.84 -4.93
CA THR A 83 23.04 12.96 -4.42
C THR A 83 21.90 12.52 -3.51
N LYS A 84 21.54 11.22 -3.54
CA LYS A 84 20.48 10.63 -2.71
C LYS A 84 20.89 9.25 -2.24
N ALA A 85 20.46 8.89 -1.03
CA ALA A 85 20.52 7.52 -0.58
C ALA A 85 19.61 6.64 -1.45
N MET A 86 19.92 5.35 -1.55
CA MET A 86 19.02 4.39 -2.17
C MET A 86 17.70 4.39 -1.41
N HIS A 87 16.57 4.50 -2.11
CA HIS A 87 15.28 4.48 -1.47
C HIS A 87 14.22 3.80 -2.33
N ARG A 88 13.14 3.43 -1.66
CA ARG A 88 11.88 2.96 -2.27
C ARG A 88 10.77 3.91 -1.91
N GLU A 89 9.78 4.00 -2.79
CA GLU A 89 8.66 4.91 -2.60
C GLU A 89 7.58 4.25 -1.75
N ASN A 90 7.59 4.52 -0.46
CA ASN A 90 6.55 4.13 0.49
C ASN A 90 6.11 5.40 1.23
N TYR A 91 5.37 6.26 0.54
CA TYR A 91 5.10 7.64 0.95
C TYR A 91 3.67 7.86 1.40
N PHE A 92 3.51 8.66 2.44
CA PHE A 92 2.25 9.23 2.88
C PHE A 92 2.09 10.64 2.34
N TYR A 93 0.87 10.95 1.87
CA TYR A 93 0.52 12.25 1.31
C TYR A 93 -0.74 12.78 1.99
N ASP A 94 -0.74 14.04 2.37
CA ASP A 94 -1.93 14.76 2.79
C ASP A 94 -2.67 15.28 1.55
N ALA A 95 -3.90 14.82 1.36
CA ALA A 95 -4.80 15.26 0.29
C ALA A 95 -5.81 16.33 0.76
N GLY A 96 -5.68 16.79 2.01
CA GLY A 96 -6.62 17.72 2.62
C GLY A 96 -7.90 17.04 3.10
N ASN A 97 -8.75 17.81 3.79
CA ASN A 97 -10.06 17.35 4.29
C ASN A 97 -10.02 16.06 5.13
N GLY A 98 -8.91 15.81 5.82
CA GLY A 98 -8.74 14.62 6.64
C GLY A 98 -8.46 13.33 5.88
N LEU A 99 -8.07 13.42 4.62
CA LEU A 99 -7.72 12.29 3.75
C LEU A 99 -6.21 12.18 3.57
N ILE A 100 -5.67 11.03 3.94
CA ILE A 100 -4.29 10.62 3.64
C ILE A 100 -4.29 9.63 2.49
N LEU A 101 -3.31 9.73 1.62
CA LEU A 101 -3.03 8.77 0.56
C LEU A 101 -1.72 8.07 0.86
N PHE A 102 -1.69 6.76 0.76
CA PHE A 102 -0.45 5.98 0.83
C PHE A 102 -0.12 5.38 -0.54
N ARG A 103 1.07 5.69 -1.03
CA ARG A 103 1.62 5.09 -2.23
C ARG A 103 2.84 4.26 -1.87
N GLY A 104 2.71 2.94 -2.00
CA GLY A 104 3.76 2.00 -1.63
C GLY A 104 4.24 1.10 -2.76
N GLU A 105 5.29 0.36 -2.47
CA GLU A 105 5.69 -0.85 -3.18
C GLU A 105 5.26 -2.04 -2.34
N GLU A 106 4.76 -3.10 -2.96
CA GLU A 106 4.41 -4.32 -2.24
C GLU A 106 5.67 -4.98 -1.66
N PRO A 107 5.73 -5.23 -0.33
CA PRO A 107 6.90 -5.84 0.30
C PRO A 107 7.04 -7.31 -0.10
N TRP A 108 8.28 -7.79 -0.22
CA TRP A 108 8.61 -9.18 -0.53
C TRP A 108 8.99 -9.99 0.71
N PHE A 109 9.48 -9.30 1.73
CA PHE A 109 9.96 -9.91 2.97
C PHE A 109 9.43 -9.13 4.17
N ARG A 110 9.47 -9.75 5.35
CA ARG A 110 9.17 -9.11 6.62
C ARG A 110 7.84 -8.34 6.61
N ILE A 111 6.80 -9.01 6.16
CA ILE A 111 5.45 -8.42 6.09
C ILE A 111 4.95 -7.95 7.46
N ASP A 112 5.37 -8.64 8.55
CA ASP A 112 5.11 -8.28 9.93
C ASP A 112 5.69 -6.90 10.28
N ALA A 113 6.96 -6.65 9.92
CA ALA A 113 7.61 -5.36 10.17
C ALA A 113 6.99 -4.24 9.33
N PHE A 114 6.67 -4.54 8.05
CA PHE A 114 5.98 -3.60 7.19
C PHE A 114 4.60 -3.22 7.76
N GLY A 115 3.81 -4.21 8.16
CA GLY A 115 2.49 -4.01 8.76
C GLY A 115 2.57 -3.18 10.05
N LYS A 116 3.50 -3.51 10.96
CA LYS A 116 3.71 -2.74 12.19
C LYS A 116 4.01 -1.27 11.91
N ALA A 117 4.91 -0.97 10.97
CA ALA A 117 5.23 0.42 10.60
C ALA A 117 4.03 1.12 9.94
N PHE A 118 3.26 0.41 9.11
CA PHE A 118 2.05 0.93 8.48
C PHE A 118 0.97 1.27 9.52
N PHE A 119 0.71 0.37 10.49
CA PHE A 119 -0.27 0.61 11.56
C PHE A 119 0.22 1.66 12.56
N GLN A 120 1.52 1.78 12.79
CA GLN A 120 2.08 2.89 13.55
C GLN A 120 1.73 4.23 12.89
N ALA A 121 1.88 4.35 11.57
CA ALA A 121 1.49 5.56 10.84
C ALA A 121 -0.02 5.84 10.95
N ILE A 122 -0.87 4.83 10.85
CA ILE A 122 -2.33 4.94 11.04
C ILE A 122 -2.63 5.52 12.43
N THR A 123 -1.98 5.00 13.46
CA THR A 123 -2.16 5.45 14.85
C THR A 123 -1.68 6.89 15.03
N GLU A 124 -0.47 7.21 14.57
CA GLU A 124 0.13 8.53 14.75
C GLU A 124 -0.59 9.63 13.98
N LEU A 125 -1.19 9.30 12.82
CA LEU A 125 -2.01 10.22 12.02
C LEU A 125 -3.48 10.28 12.47
N GLY A 126 -3.88 9.46 13.43
CA GLY A 126 -5.25 9.43 13.97
C GLY A 126 -6.30 8.88 13.00
N ILE A 127 -5.88 8.09 12.01
CA ILE A 127 -6.75 7.52 10.99
C ILE A 127 -7.75 6.52 11.62
N LYS A 128 -9.02 6.64 11.25
CA LYS A 128 -10.11 5.81 11.76
C LYS A 128 -10.57 4.75 10.75
N GLN A 129 -10.36 5.02 9.47
CA GLN A 129 -10.78 4.12 8.41
C GLN A 129 -9.73 4.07 7.30
N THR A 130 -9.34 2.86 6.92
CA THR A 130 -8.38 2.63 5.84
C THR A 130 -9.04 1.79 4.75
N VAL A 131 -8.87 2.20 3.51
CA VAL A 131 -9.29 1.46 2.33
C VAL A 131 -8.06 1.15 1.48
N ALA A 132 -7.83 -0.11 1.21
CA ALA A 132 -6.81 -0.56 0.27
C ALA A 132 -7.48 -0.96 -1.06
N VAL A 133 -6.92 -0.50 -2.17
CA VAL A 133 -7.42 -0.83 -3.50
C VAL A 133 -6.38 -1.66 -4.24
N GLU A 134 -6.80 -2.80 -4.72
CA GLU A 134 -5.95 -3.73 -5.46
C GLU A 134 -6.59 -4.11 -6.80
N GLY A 135 -5.75 -4.41 -7.78
CA GLY A 135 -6.16 -4.96 -9.05
C GLY A 135 -5.63 -6.37 -9.21
N VAL A 136 -6.50 -7.32 -9.50
CA VAL A 136 -6.11 -8.70 -9.80
C VAL A 136 -6.51 -9.06 -11.22
N ASN A 137 -5.61 -9.72 -11.93
CA ASN A 137 -5.95 -10.28 -13.23
C ASN A 137 -6.83 -11.52 -13.03
N GLY A 138 -7.98 -11.53 -13.68
CA GLY A 138 -8.92 -12.66 -13.64
C GLY A 138 -9.36 -13.06 -15.04
N PRO A 139 -9.89 -14.27 -15.22
CA PRO A 139 -10.39 -14.78 -16.49
C PRO A 139 -11.77 -14.18 -16.83
N VAL A 140 -11.86 -12.84 -16.86
CA VAL A 140 -13.10 -12.11 -17.17
C VAL A 140 -12.99 -11.56 -18.58
N PRO A 141 -13.85 -11.97 -19.52
CA PRO A 141 -13.92 -11.40 -20.87
C PRO A 141 -14.07 -9.88 -20.85
N PRO A 142 -13.55 -9.15 -21.83
CA PRO A 142 -13.58 -7.68 -21.86
C PRO A 142 -14.99 -7.08 -21.86
N ASP A 143 -15.96 -7.80 -22.38
CA ASP A 143 -17.37 -7.42 -22.53
C ASP A 143 -18.23 -7.76 -21.29
N MET A 144 -17.67 -8.45 -20.30
CA MET A 144 -18.37 -8.74 -19.04
C MET A 144 -18.12 -7.65 -18.00
N GLU A 145 -19.15 -7.32 -17.25
CA GLU A 145 -19.06 -6.42 -16.12
C GLU A 145 -18.12 -6.98 -15.04
N ARG A 146 -17.18 -6.14 -14.63
CA ARG A 146 -16.20 -6.50 -13.60
C ARG A 146 -16.79 -6.26 -12.21
N ARG A 147 -16.70 -7.26 -11.37
CA ARG A 147 -17.19 -7.18 -10.00
C ARG A 147 -16.09 -6.71 -9.07
N ILE A 148 -16.49 -5.92 -8.06
CA ILE A 148 -15.61 -5.50 -6.97
C ILE A 148 -15.81 -6.45 -5.81
N THR A 149 -14.75 -7.15 -5.42
CA THR A 149 -14.75 -7.99 -4.21
C THR A 149 -14.16 -7.21 -3.05
N CYS A 150 -14.68 -7.46 -1.85
CA CYS A 150 -14.24 -6.79 -0.63
C CYS A 150 -13.93 -7.80 0.46
N VAL A 151 -12.86 -7.52 1.21
CA VAL A 151 -12.52 -8.15 2.49
C VAL A 151 -12.44 -7.04 3.55
N TYR A 152 -12.75 -7.34 4.80
CA TYR A 152 -12.81 -6.34 5.87
C TYR A 152 -12.33 -6.94 7.19
N SER A 153 -11.84 -6.09 8.09
CA SER A 153 -11.22 -6.52 9.35
C SER A 153 -12.20 -6.67 10.53
N GLN A 154 -13.33 -5.95 10.52
CA GLN A 154 -14.24 -5.93 11.65
C GLN A 154 -15.63 -6.44 11.25
N PRO A 155 -16.22 -7.41 11.98
CA PRO A 155 -17.52 -8.00 11.61
C PRO A 155 -18.66 -6.97 11.41
N GLY A 156 -18.65 -5.88 12.17
CA GLY A 156 -19.64 -4.81 12.07
C GLY A 156 -19.60 -4.00 10.77
N MET A 157 -18.51 -4.08 9.98
CA MET A 157 -18.39 -3.33 8.74
C MET A 157 -19.24 -3.87 7.60
N LYS A 158 -19.64 -5.13 7.65
CA LYS A 158 -20.31 -5.82 6.54
C LYS A 158 -21.56 -5.07 6.07
N GLN A 159 -22.45 -4.72 6.97
CA GLN A 159 -23.72 -4.07 6.66
C GLN A 159 -23.53 -2.69 5.99
N GLU A 160 -22.49 -1.95 6.38
CA GLU A 160 -22.15 -0.68 5.75
C GLU A 160 -21.60 -0.91 4.35
N LEU A 161 -20.70 -1.87 4.17
CA LEU A 161 -20.05 -2.17 2.90
C LEU A 161 -21.02 -2.73 1.85
N GLU A 162 -22.06 -3.45 2.26
CA GLU A 162 -23.12 -3.95 1.35
C GLU A 162 -23.79 -2.83 0.55
N ARG A 163 -23.86 -1.62 1.10
CA ARG A 163 -24.46 -0.45 0.43
C ARG A 163 -23.69 0.01 -0.80
N PHE A 164 -22.44 -0.38 -0.92
CA PHE A 164 -21.59 -0.05 -2.06
C PHE A 164 -21.64 -1.08 -3.20
N GLY A 165 -22.50 -2.09 -3.09
CA GLY A 165 -22.65 -3.13 -4.13
C GLY A 165 -21.45 -4.04 -4.28
N VAL A 166 -20.55 -4.09 -3.29
CA VAL A 166 -19.39 -4.97 -3.29
C VAL A 166 -19.80 -6.41 -3.00
N GLN A 167 -19.00 -7.36 -3.48
CA GLN A 167 -19.18 -8.78 -3.18
C GLN A 167 -18.20 -9.21 -2.10
N PHE A 168 -18.67 -10.02 -1.18
CA PHE A 168 -17.82 -10.67 -0.20
C PHE A 168 -17.48 -12.07 -0.71
N SER A 169 -16.19 -12.32 -0.93
CA SER A 169 -15.73 -13.63 -1.35
C SER A 169 -15.15 -14.40 -0.18
N SER A 170 -15.43 -15.70 -0.15
CA SER A 170 -14.64 -16.62 0.65
C SER A 170 -13.31 -16.85 -0.05
N TYR A 171 -12.22 -16.52 0.63
CA TYR A 171 -10.86 -16.77 0.15
C TYR A 171 -10.15 -17.66 1.16
N GLY A 172 -9.65 -18.76 0.68
CA GLY A 172 -8.80 -19.66 1.46
C GLY A 172 -7.45 -19.82 0.74
N SER A 173 -6.36 -19.78 1.50
CA SER A 173 -5.01 -20.04 0.96
C SER A 173 -4.75 -21.55 0.77
N GLU A 174 -5.81 -22.34 0.61
CA GLU A 174 -5.70 -23.74 0.28
C GLU A 174 -4.97 -23.90 -1.07
N GLY A 175 -3.80 -24.48 -1.02
CA GLY A 175 -2.95 -24.64 -2.20
C GLY A 175 -1.77 -23.66 -2.21
N ARG A 176 -1.47 -23.06 -3.38
CA ARG A 176 -0.19 -22.39 -3.66
C ARG A 176 -0.26 -20.86 -3.67
N ARG A 177 -1.38 -20.25 -3.30
CA ARG A 177 -1.57 -18.79 -3.36
C ARG A 177 -1.64 -18.20 -1.95
N GLY A 178 -0.71 -17.32 -1.64
CA GLY A 178 -0.74 -16.50 -0.43
C GLY A 178 -1.65 -15.28 -0.58
N PRO A 179 -1.85 -14.52 0.51
CA PRO A 179 -2.61 -13.28 0.49
C PRO A 179 -1.84 -12.18 -0.29
N THR A 180 -2.59 -11.23 -0.84
CA THR A 180 -2.03 -9.96 -1.29
C THR A 180 -1.64 -9.11 -0.07
N ILE A 181 -0.93 -7.98 -0.30
CA ILE A 181 -0.55 -7.09 0.80
C ILE A 181 -1.77 -6.54 1.55
N ALA A 182 -2.85 -6.15 0.85
CA ALA A 182 -4.04 -5.64 1.52
C ALA A 182 -4.74 -6.73 2.33
N MET A 183 -4.85 -7.95 1.83
CA MET A 183 -5.40 -9.08 2.58
C MET A 183 -4.58 -9.38 3.84
N ALA A 184 -3.25 -9.32 3.74
CA ALA A 184 -2.38 -9.50 4.90
C ALA A 184 -2.61 -8.39 5.94
N LEU A 185 -2.67 -7.12 5.53
CA LEU A 185 -2.95 -6.00 6.42
C LEU A 185 -4.36 -6.08 7.04
N VAL A 186 -5.39 -6.50 6.29
CA VAL A 186 -6.74 -6.74 6.84
C VAL A 186 -6.72 -7.84 7.90
N THR A 187 -5.96 -8.91 7.67
CA THR A 187 -5.80 -10.01 8.64
C THR A 187 -5.09 -9.52 9.90
N MET A 188 -4.00 -8.77 9.77
CA MET A 188 -3.31 -8.16 10.91
C MET A 188 -4.22 -7.20 11.67
N ALA A 189 -4.99 -6.36 10.96
CA ALA A 189 -5.95 -5.44 11.58
C ALA A 189 -7.05 -6.17 12.36
N HIS A 190 -7.41 -7.38 11.96
CA HIS A 190 -8.43 -8.18 12.65
C HIS A 190 -7.91 -8.82 13.95
N TYR A 191 -6.68 -9.30 13.95
CA TYR A 191 -6.14 -10.11 15.05
C TYR A 191 -5.21 -9.35 15.99
N GLU A 192 -4.60 -8.25 15.54
CA GLU A 192 -3.51 -7.60 16.29
C GLU A 192 -3.81 -6.13 16.64
N TYR A 193 -4.78 -5.49 15.95
CA TYR A 193 -5.13 -4.08 16.07
C TYR A 193 -6.66 -3.87 16.17
#